data_604dc55cfb63983a3ccca06a520dbf8e
#
_entry.id   604dc55cfb63983a3ccca06a520dbf8e
#
_cell.length_a   1.000
_cell.length_b   1.000
_cell.length_c   1.000
_cell.angle_alpha   90.00
_cell.angle_beta   90.00
_cell.angle_gamma   90.00
#
_symmetry.space_group_name_H-M   'P 1'
#
loop_
_entity.id
_entity.type
_entity.pdbx_description
1 polymer ?
#
loop_
_entity_poly.entity_id
_entity_poly.type
_entity_poly.pdbx_seq_one_letter_code
_entity_poly.pdbx_strand_id
1 'polypeptide(L)'
;GNTLYVANGGDNAIAEVDIPSGTVKGFRGVGYYPVGIALSSDGKTAYVVNTKGNGSTRRTTKGEAGNTHDFQGTVSVVDLNADLAKATLQVVKNNHWERDRQALNPDLEVYKGAIQHVLYIIKENGTYDQVFGDLPQGNGDAKLCDLGRNITPNAHNIVEQFTLFDNAYTSGTNSADGHTWSTQSIANDYLEHFYTGYRTYPDDGDCAMAMSSTGTLWEKALQKGKTFRD
;
A
#
# COMPACT_ATOMS: atom_id res chain seq x y z
N GLY A 1 -26.96 12.01 -15.51
CA GLY A 1 -26.24 11.01 -16.31
C GLY A 1 -26.31 9.65 -15.65
N ASN A 2 -26.01 8.59 -16.40
CA ASN A 2 -26.09 7.22 -15.91
C ASN A 2 -24.74 6.63 -15.51
N THR A 3 -23.69 7.44 -15.45
CA THR A 3 -22.36 6.99 -15.06
C THR A 3 -21.94 7.69 -13.77
N LEU A 4 -21.52 6.90 -12.77
CA LEU A 4 -20.86 7.37 -11.57
C LEU A 4 -19.34 7.18 -11.74
N TYR A 5 -18.58 8.21 -11.39
CA TYR A 5 -17.13 8.14 -11.31
C TYR A 5 -16.71 8.05 -9.87
N VAL A 6 -15.90 7.06 -9.54
CA VAL A 6 -15.42 6.78 -8.17
C VAL A 6 -13.91 6.92 -8.13
N ALA A 7 -13.40 7.71 -7.20
CA ALA A 7 -11.97 7.81 -6.94
C ALA A 7 -11.50 6.61 -6.11
N ASN A 8 -10.73 5.71 -6.72
CA ASN A 8 -10.17 4.53 -6.06
C ASN A 8 -8.74 4.84 -5.60
N GLY A 9 -8.60 5.32 -4.36
CA GLY A 9 -7.33 5.75 -3.80
C GLY A 9 -6.25 4.67 -3.88
N GLY A 10 -6.52 3.46 -3.42
CA GLY A 10 -5.57 2.35 -3.42
C GLY A 10 -5.17 1.85 -4.81
N ASP A 11 -6.03 2.05 -5.82
CA ASP A 11 -5.78 1.57 -7.19
C ASP A 11 -5.15 2.64 -8.10
N ASN A 12 -5.00 3.87 -7.62
CA ASN A 12 -4.51 4.99 -8.41
C ASN A 12 -5.30 5.19 -9.72
N ALA A 13 -6.60 5.06 -9.62
CA ALA A 13 -7.51 5.07 -10.76
C ALA A 13 -8.86 5.70 -10.38
N ILE A 14 -9.63 6.10 -11.39
CA ILE A 14 -11.06 6.30 -11.26
C ILE A 14 -11.81 5.15 -11.90
N ALA A 15 -12.86 4.65 -11.23
CA ALA A 15 -13.77 3.67 -11.79
C ALA A 15 -14.96 4.34 -12.44
N GLU A 16 -15.40 3.82 -13.58
CA GLU A 16 -16.66 4.17 -14.23
C GLU A 16 -17.70 3.10 -13.90
N VAL A 17 -18.76 3.49 -13.21
CA VAL A 17 -19.84 2.61 -12.79
C VAL A 17 -21.13 2.97 -13.52
N ASP A 18 -21.78 1.99 -14.10
CA ASP A 18 -23.12 2.15 -14.65
C ASP A 18 -24.15 2.19 -13.52
N ILE A 19 -24.80 3.33 -13.33
CA ILE A 19 -25.73 3.52 -12.21
C ILE A 19 -26.93 2.56 -12.28
N PRO A 20 -27.61 2.39 -13.45
CA PRO A 20 -28.76 1.51 -13.53
C PRO A 20 -28.48 0.04 -13.18
N SER A 21 -27.32 -0.47 -13.60
CA SER A 21 -26.96 -1.87 -13.35
C SER A 21 -26.07 -2.08 -12.12
N GLY A 22 -25.49 -1.02 -11.60
CA GLY A 22 -24.48 -1.10 -10.51
C GLY A 22 -23.17 -1.76 -10.94
N THR A 23 -22.93 -1.91 -12.25
CA THR A 23 -21.72 -2.60 -12.73
C THR A 23 -20.59 -1.65 -13.03
N VAL A 24 -19.36 -2.09 -12.72
CA VAL A 24 -18.13 -1.37 -13.10
C VAL A 24 -17.88 -1.62 -14.58
N LYS A 25 -17.84 -0.53 -15.36
CA LYS A 25 -17.54 -0.56 -16.81
C LYS A 25 -16.05 -0.69 -17.09
N GLY A 26 -15.23 -0.07 -16.24
CA GLY A 26 -13.78 -0.04 -16.38
C GLY A 26 -13.12 1.02 -15.51
N PHE A 27 -11.82 1.20 -15.75
CA PHE A 27 -10.96 2.07 -14.95
C PHE A 27 -10.12 2.98 -15.83
N ARG A 28 -9.78 4.18 -15.30
CA ARG A 28 -8.80 5.09 -15.91
C ARG A 28 -7.73 5.43 -14.88
N GLY A 29 -6.48 5.22 -15.24
CA GLY A 29 -5.34 5.54 -14.39
C GLY A 29 -5.18 7.04 -14.19
N VAL A 30 -4.80 7.42 -12.97
CA VAL A 30 -4.55 8.81 -12.56
C VAL A 30 -3.27 8.87 -11.72
N GLY A 31 -3.01 9.99 -11.04
CA GLY A 31 -1.91 10.07 -10.08
C GLY A 31 -2.16 9.24 -8.82
N TYR A 32 -1.19 9.28 -7.91
CA TYR A 32 -1.26 8.48 -6.69
C TYR A 32 -2.29 9.04 -5.71
N TYR A 33 -3.12 8.15 -5.23
CA TYR A 33 -4.16 8.33 -4.24
C TYR A 33 -5.17 9.43 -4.63
N PRO A 34 -6.03 9.15 -5.63
CA PRO A 34 -7.10 10.07 -6.01
C PRO A 34 -8.16 10.18 -4.90
N VAL A 35 -8.60 11.42 -4.61
CA VAL A 35 -9.54 11.72 -3.51
C VAL A 35 -10.72 12.59 -3.94
N GLY A 36 -10.67 13.18 -5.13
CA GLY A 36 -11.75 14.04 -5.60
C GLY A 36 -11.82 14.10 -7.11
N ILE A 37 -13.03 14.21 -7.64
CA ILE A 37 -13.31 14.25 -9.07
C ILE A 37 -14.24 15.43 -9.36
N ALA A 38 -13.90 16.21 -10.36
CA ALA A 38 -14.79 17.20 -10.97
C ALA A 38 -14.87 16.95 -12.48
N LEU A 39 -16.06 17.12 -13.05
CA LEU A 39 -16.25 16.98 -14.49
C LEU A 39 -16.28 18.35 -15.17
N SER A 40 -15.80 18.40 -16.41
CA SER A 40 -16.03 19.54 -17.28
C SER A 40 -17.54 19.72 -17.57
N SER A 41 -17.95 20.93 -17.95
CA SER A 41 -19.34 21.23 -18.21
C SER A 41 -19.95 20.43 -19.37
N ASP A 42 -19.13 19.98 -20.32
CA ASP A 42 -19.53 19.12 -21.42
C ASP A 42 -19.45 17.62 -21.10
N GLY A 43 -19.00 17.26 -19.89
CA GLY A 43 -18.90 15.89 -19.42
C GLY A 43 -17.84 15.03 -20.11
N LYS A 44 -16.90 15.65 -20.85
CA LYS A 44 -15.89 14.91 -21.62
C LYS A 44 -14.54 14.78 -20.93
N THR A 45 -14.33 15.58 -19.90
CA THR A 45 -13.06 15.61 -19.15
C THR A 45 -13.33 15.47 -17.66
N ALA A 46 -12.55 14.63 -16.99
CA ALA A 46 -12.50 14.59 -15.54
C ALA A 46 -11.20 15.22 -15.04
N TYR A 47 -11.31 16.05 -14.02
CA TYR A 47 -10.20 16.60 -13.25
C TYR A 47 -10.15 15.84 -11.93
N VAL A 48 -9.04 15.14 -11.68
CA VAL A 48 -8.92 14.25 -10.53
C VAL A 48 -7.78 14.73 -9.62
N VAL A 49 -8.11 15.06 -8.39
CA VAL A 49 -7.13 15.47 -7.38
C VAL A 49 -6.49 14.24 -6.78
N ASN A 50 -5.16 14.18 -6.79
CA ASN A 50 -4.37 13.08 -6.24
C ASN A 50 -3.50 13.61 -5.08
N THR A 51 -3.72 13.13 -3.87
CA THR A 51 -3.03 13.66 -2.67
C THR A 51 -1.56 13.27 -2.61
N LYS A 52 -1.20 12.10 -3.14
CA LYS A 52 0.20 11.63 -3.18
C LYS A 52 0.88 11.91 -4.54
N GLY A 53 0.23 12.61 -5.43
CA GLY A 53 0.76 13.14 -6.69
C GLY A 53 1.49 12.10 -7.54
N ASN A 54 2.81 12.20 -7.60
CA ASN A 54 3.67 11.27 -8.34
C ASN A 54 4.24 10.14 -7.45
N GLY A 55 3.69 9.95 -6.26
CA GLY A 55 4.09 8.92 -5.32
C GLY A 55 5.28 9.31 -4.45
N SER A 56 5.67 8.37 -3.58
CA SER A 56 6.76 8.52 -2.61
C SER A 56 8.17 8.41 -3.21
N THR A 57 8.27 8.20 -4.52
CA THR A 57 9.56 8.02 -5.21
C THR A 57 10.34 9.32 -5.43
N ARG A 58 9.80 10.46 -5.01
CA ARG A 58 10.50 11.73 -5.11
C ARG A 58 11.67 11.73 -4.13
N ARG A 59 12.87 11.67 -4.67
CA ARG A 59 14.08 11.94 -3.87
C ARG A 59 14.10 13.42 -3.50
N THR A 60 14.17 13.72 -2.21
CA THR A 60 14.48 15.06 -1.76
C THR A 60 15.90 15.43 -2.19
N THR A 61 16.06 16.59 -2.79
CA THR A 61 17.30 16.98 -3.49
C THR A 61 18.44 17.35 -2.57
N LYS A 62 18.39 17.18 -1.25
CA LYS A 62 19.43 17.68 -0.33
C LYS A 62 19.66 16.89 0.96
N GLY A 63 19.44 15.60 1.00
CA GLY A 63 19.76 14.79 2.20
C GLY A 63 18.94 15.16 3.45
N GLU A 64 17.87 15.90 3.30
CA GLU A 64 16.88 16.12 4.34
C GLU A 64 15.97 14.88 4.37
N ALA A 65 15.74 14.35 5.55
CA ALA A 65 14.81 13.25 5.73
C ALA A 65 13.44 13.69 5.20
N GLY A 66 12.90 12.95 4.21
CA GLY A 66 11.57 13.18 3.68
C GLY A 66 10.53 13.08 4.79
N ASN A 67 9.52 13.91 4.74
CA ASN A 67 8.38 13.85 5.64
C ASN A 67 7.07 13.87 4.83
N THR A 68 5.96 13.64 5.51
CA THR A 68 4.65 13.57 4.86
C THR A 68 4.20 14.88 4.18
N HIS A 69 4.79 16.01 4.56
CA HIS A 69 4.53 17.31 3.93
C HIS A 69 5.29 17.49 2.61
N ASP A 70 6.21 16.58 2.28
CA ASP A 70 6.96 16.63 1.02
C ASP A 70 6.18 16.04 -0.16
N PHE A 71 5.05 15.39 0.09
CA PHE A 71 4.15 14.96 -0.97
C PHE A 71 3.53 16.17 -1.67
N GLN A 72 3.74 16.23 -2.97
CA GLN A 72 3.08 17.23 -3.81
C GLN A 72 1.86 16.58 -4.45
N GLY A 73 0.68 17.10 -4.11
CA GLY A 73 -0.55 16.74 -4.80
C GLY A 73 -0.47 17.09 -6.29
N THR A 74 -1.20 16.36 -7.10
CA THR A 74 -1.36 16.65 -8.54
C THR A 74 -2.82 16.67 -8.92
N VAL A 75 -3.12 17.25 -10.08
CA VAL A 75 -4.41 17.13 -10.74
C VAL A 75 -4.20 16.37 -12.04
N SER A 76 -4.83 15.20 -12.17
CA SER A 76 -4.89 14.48 -13.44
C SER A 76 -6.02 15.01 -14.30
N VAL A 77 -5.74 15.25 -15.58
CA VAL A 77 -6.73 15.61 -16.58
C VAL A 77 -7.00 14.39 -17.44
N VAL A 78 -8.22 13.87 -17.35
CA VAL A 78 -8.61 12.58 -17.94
C VAL A 78 -9.61 12.81 -19.06
N ASP A 79 -9.29 12.39 -20.29
CA ASP A 79 -10.22 12.37 -21.41
C ASP A 79 -11.18 11.17 -21.26
N LEU A 80 -12.46 11.47 -21.00
CA LEU A 80 -13.49 10.45 -20.82
C LEU A 80 -13.97 9.83 -22.15
N ASN A 81 -13.64 10.42 -23.30
CA ASN A 81 -13.92 9.84 -24.62
C ASN A 81 -12.84 8.84 -25.06
N ALA A 82 -11.69 8.81 -24.41
CA ALA A 82 -10.64 7.84 -24.72
C ALA A 82 -11.13 6.40 -24.46
N ASP A 83 -10.56 5.45 -25.18
CA ASP A 83 -10.91 4.03 -25.10
C ASP A 83 -10.79 3.51 -23.65
N LEU A 84 -11.94 3.18 -23.04
CA LEU A 84 -12.03 2.71 -21.66
C LEU A 84 -11.43 1.32 -21.49
N ALA A 85 -11.59 0.42 -22.48
CA ALA A 85 -11.04 -0.92 -22.39
C ALA A 85 -9.50 -0.88 -22.36
N LYS A 86 -8.90 -0.06 -23.23
CA LYS A 86 -7.45 0.16 -23.24
C LYS A 86 -6.95 0.79 -21.94
N ALA A 87 -7.67 1.79 -21.43
CA ALA A 87 -7.34 2.44 -20.16
C ALA A 87 -7.42 1.44 -18.99
N THR A 88 -8.45 0.59 -18.96
CA THR A 88 -8.63 -0.45 -17.95
C THR A 88 -7.48 -1.44 -17.97
N LEU A 89 -7.07 -1.93 -19.15
CA LEU A 89 -5.93 -2.84 -19.27
C LEU A 89 -4.64 -2.22 -18.72
N GLN A 90 -4.44 -0.91 -18.92
CA GLN A 90 -3.28 -0.22 -18.34
C GLN A 90 -3.34 -0.20 -16.81
N VAL A 91 -4.50 0.05 -16.22
CA VAL A 91 -4.69 0.02 -14.75
C VAL A 91 -4.43 -1.38 -14.20
N VAL A 92 -4.99 -2.41 -14.83
CA VAL A 92 -4.75 -3.83 -14.49
C VAL A 92 -3.25 -4.14 -14.47
N LYS A 93 -2.53 -3.69 -15.51
CA LYS A 93 -1.09 -3.88 -15.63
C LYS A 93 -0.31 -3.11 -14.55
N ASN A 94 -0.67 -1.84 -14.31
CA ASN A 94 0.00 -1.00 -13.30
C ASN A 94 -0.14 -1.56 -11.89
N ASN A 95 -1.29 -2.12 -11.56
CA ASN A 95 -1.62 -2.68 -10.25
C ASN A 95 -1.31 -4.19 -10.15
N HIS A 96 -0.77 -4.78 -11.21
CA HIS A 96 -0.44 -6.22 -11.26
C HIS A 96 -1.61 -7.16 -10.93
N TRP A 97 -2.86 -6.77 -11.19
CA TRP A 97 -4.04 -7.58 -10.90
C TRP A 97 -4.07 -8.93 -11.61
N GLU A 98 -3.31 -9.07 -12.69
CA GLU A 98 -3.13 -10.37 -13.37
C GLU A 98 -2.38 -11.38 -12.51
N ARG A 99 -1.47 -10.91 -11.64
CA ARG A 99 -0.66 -11.77 -10.75
C ARG A 99 -1.50 -12.33 -9.61
N ASP A 100 -2.45 -11.55 -9.10
CA ASP A 100 -3.29 -11.94 -7.96
C ASP A 100 -4.27 -13.09 -8.31
N ARG A 101 -4.46 -13.35 -9.59
CA ARG A 101 -5.30 -14.46 -10.09
C ARG A 101 -4.51 -15.74 -10.35
N GLN A 102 -3.19 -15.71 -10.27
CA GLN A 102 -2.41 -16.94 -10.33
C GLN A 102 -2.70 -17.74 -9.06
N ALA A 103 -3.10 -18.98 -9.24
CA ALA A 103 -3.25 -19.92 -8.14
C ALA A 103 -2.01 -19.84 -7.24
N LEU A 104 -2.20 -19.88 -5.93
CA LEU A 104 -1.12 -20.03 -4.96
C LEU A 104 -0.11 -21.00 -5.53
N ASN A 105 1.16 -20.58 -5.54
CA ASN A 105 2.24 -21.40 -6.08
C ASN A 105 2.08 -22.84 -5.57
N PRO A 106 1.94 -23.84 -6.47
CA PRO A 106 1.78 -25.23 -6.05
C PRO A 106 2.92 -25.68 -5.12
N ASP A 107 4.08 -25.04 -5.17
CA ASP A 107 5.17 -25.30 -4.24
C ASP A 107 4.80 -24.96 -2.77
N LEU A 108 3.83 -24.09 -2.53
CA LEU A 108 3.31 -23.83 -1.17
C LEU A 108 2.56 -25.01 -0.59
N GLU A 109 2.00 -25.90 -1.41
CA GLU A 109 1.36 -27.14 -0.95
C GLU A 109 2.38 -28.11 -0.30
N VAL A 110 3.64 -28.05 -0.70
CA VAL A 110 4.72 -28.84 -0.09
C VAL A 110 4.89 -28.51 1.41
N TYR A 111 4.61 -27.29 1.81
CA TYR A 111 4.72 -26.85 3.20
C TYR A 111 3.42 -27.06 3.99
N LYS A 112 2.35 -27.48 3.34
CA LYS A 112 1.05 -27.69 3.99
C LYS A 112 1.16 -28.79 5.05
N GLY A 113 1.01 -28.40 6.31
CA GLY A 113 1.17 -29.29 7.46
C GLY A 113 2.60 -29.43 7.99
N ALA A 114 3.63 -29.00 7.26
CA ALA A 114 5.01 -28.98 7.76
C ALA A 114 5.26 -27.82 8.72
N ILE A 115 4.65 -26.65 8.46
CA ILE A 115 4.75 -25.46 9.31
C ILE A 115 3.66 -25.54 10.38
N GLN A 116 4.07 -25.73 11.62
CA GLN A 116 3.15 -25.85 12.77
C GLN A 116 3.06 -24.56 13.58
N HIS A 117 4.10 -23.74 13.57
CA HIS A 117 4.18 -22.50 14.30
C HIS A 117 4.71 -21.39 13.42
N VAL A 118 4.17 -20.18 13.58
CA VAL A 118 4.64 -18.96 12.91
C VAL A 118 4.97 -17.95 14.00
N LEU A 119 6.18 -17.43 13.98
CA LEU A 119 6.58 -16.27 14.77
C LEU A 119 6.61 -15.06 13.85
N TYR A 120 5.67 -14.14 14.06
CA TYR A 120 5.56 -12.92 13.29
C TYR A 120 6.08 -11.75 14.12
N ILE A 121 7.21 -11.17 13.71
CA ILE A 121 7.87 -10.09 14.42
C ILE A 121 7.77 -8.81 13.57
N ILE A 122 7.09 -7.80 14.11
CA ILE A 122 7.09 -6.45 13.56
C ILE A 122 8.11 -5.65 14.35
N LYS A 123 9.26 -5.39 13.73
CA LYS A 123 10.32 -4.61 14.36
C LYS A 123 10.23 -3.17 13.91
N GLU A 124 9.81 -2.33 14.79
CA GLU A 124 9.73 -0.88 14.62
C GLU A 124 10.99 -0.22 15.23
N ASN A 125 11.36 0.92 14.91
CA ASN A 125 10.85 1.93 14.00
C ASN A 125 12.03 2.41 13.16
N GLY A 126 12.50 1.61 12.25
CA GLY A 126 13.64 1.93 11.38
C GLY A 126 13.39 1.50 9.94
N THR A 127 14.06 2.18 9.02
CA THR A 127 14.04 1.82 7.61
C THR A 127 14.97 0.63 7.36
N TYR A 128 14.85 0.02 6.18
CA TYR A 128 15.77 -1.02 5.72
C TYR A 128 17.22 -0.53 5.82
N ASP A 129 17.54 0.63 5.26
CA ASP A 129 18.90 1.16 5.23
C ASP A 129 19.47 1.45 6.61
N GLN A 130 18.65 1.91 7.56
CA GLN A 130 19.10 2.14 8.92
C GLN A 130 19.59 0.87 9.62
N VAL A 131 19.05 -0.28 9.26
CA VAL A 131 19.39 -1.57 9.87
C VAL A 131 20.32 -2.39 8.98
N PHE A 132 20.04 -2.48 7.69
CA PHE A 132 20.71 -3.38 6.74
C PHE A 132 21.47 -2.67 5.63
N GLY A 133 21.63 -1.35 5.72
CA GLY A 133 22.39 -0.58 4.73
C GLY A 133 23.86 -0.98 4.63
N ASP A 134 24.42 -1.60 5.67
CA ASP A 134 25.79 -2.11 5.69
C ASP A 134 25.96 -3.52 5.10
N LEU A 135 24.87 -4.18 4.67
CA LEU A 135 24.97 -5.47 4.01
C LEU A 135 25.52 -5.33 2.60
N PRO A 136 26.46 -6.22 2.19
CA PRO A 136 27.00 -6.20 0.84
C PRO A 136 26.02 -6.68 -0.23
N GLN A 137 25.00 -7.43 0.15
CA GLN A 137 23.91 -7.88 -0.71
C GLN A 137 22.69 -6.98 -0.52
N GLY A 138 21.86 -6.90 -1.54
CA GLY A 138 20.66 -6.07 -1.51
C GLY A 138 20.90 -4.64 -2.01
N ASN A 139 19.87 -3.85 -1.96
CA ASN A 139 19.83 -2.48 -2.49
C ASN A 139 19.87 -1.43 -1.37
N GLY A 140 20.83 -1.60 -0.42
CA GLY A 140 21.00 -0.71 0.71
C GLY A 140 22.00 0.42 0.47
N ASP A 141 21.88 1.50 1.26
CA ASP A 141 22.87 2.57 1.34
C ASP A 141 23.54 2.57 2.71
N ALA A 142 24.81 2.18 2.75
CA ALA A 142 25.61 2.13 3.98
C ALA A 142 25.75 3.50 4.70
N LYS A 143 25.56 4.60 3.98
CA LYS A 143 25.60 5.94 4.57
C LYS A 143 24.39 6.25 5.45
N LEU A 144 23.32 5.49 5.30
CA LEU A 144 22.08 5.62 6.08
C LEU A 144 22.01 4.60 7.22
N CYS A 145 23.05 3.75 7.37
CA CYS A 145 23.06 2.66 8.34
C CYS A 145 23.50 3.15 9.71
N ASP A 146 22.53 3.35 10.61
CA ASP A 146 22.76 3.75 11.99
C ASP A 146 22.79 2.55 12.96
N LEU A 147 22.07 1.49 12.63
CA LEU A 147 21.84 0.31 13.47
C LEU A 147 22.42 -0.96 12.83
N GLY A 148 23.60 -0.84 12.26
CA GLY A 148 24.26 -1.91 11.53
C GLY A 148 24.61 -3.15 12.38
N ARG A 149 25.39 -4.06 11.81
CA ARG A 149 25.70 -5.39 12.37
C ARG A 149 26.13 -5.35 13.85
N ASN A 150 26.89 -4.36 14.26
CA ASN A 150 27.38 -4.27 15.65
C ASN A 150 26.24 -4.08 16.67
N ILE A 151 25.14 -3.50 16.24
CA ILE A 151 23.95 -3.23 17.07
C ILE A 151 22.88 -4.30 16.86
N THR A 152 22.74 -4.80 15.63
CA THR A 152 21.71 -5.75 15.22
C THR A 152 22.29 -7.08 14.71
N PRO A 153 23.22 -7.75 15.43
CA PRO A 153 23.90 -8.94 14.92
C PRO A 153 22.96 -10.11 14.61
N ASN A 154 21.91 -10.29 15.40
CA ASN A 154 20.96 -11.38 15.19
C ASN A 154 20.10 -11.16 13.94
N ALA A 155 19.66 -9.93 13.69
CA ALA A 155 18.93 -9.59 12.47
C ALA A 155 19.79 -9.85 11.23
N HIS A 156 21.06 -9.44 11.26
CA HIS A 156 22.03 -9.70 10.19
C HIS A 156 22.25 -11.20 9.95
N ASN A 157 22.43 -11.98 11.02
CA ASN A 157 22.59 -13.43 10.90
C ASN A 157 21.37 -14.11 10.27
N ILE A 158 20.15 -13.62 10.57
CA ILE A 158 18.92 -14.16 9.98
C ILE A 158 18.88 -13.87 8.47
N VAL A 159 19.10 -12.64 8.06
CA VAL A 159 19.01 -12.28 6.63
C VAL A 159 20.15 -12.84 5.79
N GLU A 160 21.27 -13.21 6.38
CA GLU A 160 22.38 -13.92 5.71
C GLU A 160 22.11 -15.41 5.51
N GLN A 161 21.30 -16.01 6.37
CA GLN A 161 20.98 -17.44 6.31
C GLN A 161 19.67 -17.72 5.59
N PHE A 162 18.77 -16.74 5.51
CA PHE A 162 17.43 -16.89 4.96
C PHE A 162 17.16 -15.84 3.87
N THR A 163 15.91 -15.68 3.47
CA THR A 163 15.54 -14.73 2.42
C THR A 163 15.59 -13.30 2.93
N LEU A 164 16.33 -12.45 2.21
CA LEU A 164 16.35 -11.01 2.39
C LEU A 164 15.39 -10.35 1.42
N PHE A 165 14.50 -9.50 1.94
CA PHE A 165 13.66 -8.60 1.14
C PHE A 165 14.19 -7.18 1.29
N ASP A 166 14.81 -6.65 0.25
CA ASP A 166 15.50 -5.36 0.25
C ASP A 166 14.68 -4.21 -0.38
N ASN A 167 13.55 -4.53 -1.00
CA ASN A 167 12.64 -3.57 -1.64
C ASN A 167 11.19 -3.80 -1.18
N ALA A 168 10.98 -4.06 0.10
CA ALA A 168 9.64 -4.14 0.69
C ALA A 168 9.19 -2.74 1.15
N TYR A 169 8.08 -2.28 0.63
CA TYR A 169 7.52 -0.97 0.93
C TYR A 169 6.16 -1.09 1.61
N THR A 170 5.90 -0.22 2.58
CA THR A 170 4.56 -0.14 3.17
C THR A 170 3.63 0.66 2.25
N SER A 171 2.34 0.41 2.31
CA SER A 171 1.36 1.15 1.53
C SER A 171 1.07 2.54 2.10
N GLY A 172 1.29 2.73 3.39
CA GLY A 172 0.92 3.94 4.11
C GLY A 172 2.06 4.94 4.29
N THR A 173 1.72 6.13 4.73
CA THR A 173 2.64 7.23 4.97
C THR A 173 3.05 7.39 6.43
N ASN A 174 2.39 6.67 7.35
CA ASN A 174 2.71 6.68 8.77
C ASN A 174 2.64 5.28 9.40
N SER A 175 2.98 5.19 10.68
CA SER A 175 3.03 3.92 11.40
C SER A 175 1.65 3.27 11.54
N ALA A 176 0.57 4.02 11.73
CA ALA A 176 -0.78 3.46 11.81
C ALA A 176 -1.15 2.71 10.53
N ASP A 177 -0.88 3.30 9.36
CA ASP A 177 -1.07 2.64 8.07
C ASP A 177 -0.20 1.38 7.95
N GLY A 178 1.07 1.46 8.36
CA GLY A 178 2.02 0.35 8.30
C GLY A 178 1.62 -0.81 9.20
N HIS A 179 1.20 -0.54 10.43
CA HIS A 179 0.72 -1.57 11.36
C HIS A 179 -0.57 -2.21 10.86
N THR A 180 -1.52 -1.40 10.38
CA THR A 180 -2.77 -1.90 9.82
C THR A 180 -2.52 -2.75 8.57
N TRP A 181 -1.65 -2.29 7.67
CA TRP A 181 -1.26 -3.07 6.50
C TRP A 181 -0.66 -4.43 6.87
N SER A 182 0.29 -4.45 7.81
CA SER A 182 0.99 -5.67 8.20
C SER A 182 0.12 -6.66 9.00
N THR A 183 -0.93 -6.19 9.66
CA THR A 183 -1.81 -7.00 10.51
C THR A 183 -3.19 -7.28 9.95
N GLN A 184 -3.65 -6.46 8.99
CA GLN A 184 -4.98 -6.55 8.38
C GLN A 184 -4.93 -6.65 6.84
N SER A 185 -3.73 -6.57 6.24
CA SER A 185 -3.48 -6.58 4.78
C SER A 185 -4.09 -5.41 4.02
N ILE A 186 -4.51 -4.36 4.70
CA ILE A 186 -5.08 -3.16 4.11
C ILE A 186 -4.83 -1.96 5.02
N ALA A 187 -4.47 -0.82 4.44
CA ALA A 187 -4.66 0.49 5.06
C ALA A 187 -5.93 1.06 4.43
N ASN A 188 -6.95 1.31 5.24
CA ASN A 188 -8.23 1.75 4.71
C ASN A 188 -8.27 3.25 4.43
N ASP A 189 -9.29 3.67 3.69
CA ASP A 189 -9.45 5.03 3.24
C ASP A 189 -9.53 6.06 4.38
N TYR A 190 -10.13 5.68 5.51
CA TYR A 190 -10.19 6.52 6.68
C TYR A 190 -8.80 6.84 7.24
N LEU A 191 -7.94 5.83 7.41
CA LEU A 191 -6.56 6.00 7.88
C LEU A 191 -5.75 6.87 6.93
N GLU A 192 -5.84 6.60 5.63
CA GLU A 192 -5.11 7.32 4.60
C GLU A 192 -5.50 8.81 4.51
N HIS A 193 -6.78 9.13 4.71
CA HIS A 193 -7.25 10.52 4.68
C HIS A 193 -6.99 11.26 5.99
N PHE A 194 -7.09 10.61 7.13
CA PHE A 194 -7.01 11.27 8.42
C PHE A 194 -5.62 11.85 8.70
N TYR A 195 -4.59 11.20 8.19
CA TYR A 195 -3.20 11.59 8.46
C TYR A 195 -2.77 12.91 7.81
N THR A 196 -3.40 13.34 6.74
CA THR A 196 -3.03 14.57 6.05
C THR A 196 -3.28 15.84 6.86
N GLY A 197 -4.03 15.75 7.95
CA GLY A 197 -4.43 16.90 8.75
C GLY A 197 -3.59 17.18 9.99
N TYR A 198 -3.23 16.18 10.78
CA TYR A 198 -2.51 16.36 12.05
C TYR A 198 -1.79 15.09 12.54
N ARG A 199 -0.80 15.27 13.42
CA ARG A 199 0.04 14.22 14.04
C ARG A 199 -0.71 13.33 15.05
N THR A 200 -2.01 13.22 14.98
CA THR A 200 -2.76 12.31 15.83
C THR A 200 -2.97 11.03 15.06
N TYR A 201 -2.56 9.92 15.66
CA TYR A 201 -2.99 8.63 15.17
C TYR A 201 -4.50 8.55 15.28
N PRO A 202 -5.21 8.26 14.19
CA PRO A 202 -6.67 8.18 14.22
C PRO A 202 -7.16 6.98 15.03
N ASP A 203 -6.24 6.19 15.55
CA ASP A 203 -6.51 4.89 16.11
C ASP A 203 -5.58 4.58 17.28
N ASP A 204 -6.12 4.75 18.47
CA ASP A 204 -5.57 4.17 19.71
C ASP A 204 -6.19 2.78 19.98
N GLY A 205 -6.72 2.11 18.93
CA GLY A 205 -7.46 0.85 19.04
C GLY A 205 -8.98 1.00 19.23
N ASP A 206 -9.46 2.22 19.44
CA ASP A 206 -10.87 2.48 19.78
C ASP A 206 -11.74 2.93 18.59
N CYS A 207 -11.12 3.22 17.43
CA CYS A 207 -11.85 3.71 16.27
C CYS A 207 -12.24 2.57 15.31
N ALA A 208 -13.52 2.19 15.32
CA ALA A 208 -14.03 1.14 14.44
C ALA A 208 -13.82 1.45 12.93
N MET A 209 -13.73 2.73 12.55
CA MET A 209 -13.48 3.11 11.16
C MET A 209 -12.03 2.85 10.70
N ALA A 210 -11.10 2.76 11.63
CA ALA A 210 -9.71 2.42 11.35
C ALA A 210 -9.52 0.91 11.13
N MET A 211 -10.48 0.08 11.56
CA MET A 211 -10.39 -1.36 11.45
C MET A 211 -10.88 -1.85 10.09
N SER A 212 -10.15 -2.81 9.53
CA SER A 212 -10.57 -3.48 8.29
C SER A 212 -11.82 -4.33 8.52
N SER A 213 -12.79 -4.24 7.62
CA SER A 213 -13.96 -5.13 7.64
C SER A 213 -13.61 -6.60 7.44
N THR A 214 -12.42 -6.90 6.94
CA THR A 214 -11.91 -8.27 6.78
C THR A 214 -11.33 -8.86 8.05
N GLY A 215 -11.12 -8.03 9.09
CA GLY A 215 -10.51 -8.40 10.35
C GLY A 215 -9.00 -8.53 10.29
N THR A 216 -8.42 -8.91 11.41
CA THR A 216 -6.99 -9.03 11.63
C THR A 216 -6.45 -10.43 11.33
N LEU A 217 -5.12 -10.53 11.22
CA LEU A 217 -4.43 -11.81 11.04
C LEU A 217 -4.76 -12.80 12.17
N TRP A 218 -4.78 -12.33 13.43
CA TRP A 218 -5.11 -13.19 14.58
C TRP A 218 -6.58 -13.60 14.62
N GLU A 219 -7.51 -12.74 14.24
CA GLU A 219 -8.92 -13.13 14.10
C GLU A 219 -9.07 -14.21 13.02
N LYS A 220 -8.37 -14.08 11.88
CA LYS A 220 -8.37 -15.12 10.84
C LYS A 220 -7.77 -16.43 11.32
N ALA A 221 -6.70 -16.39 12.11
CA ALA A 221 -6.11 -17.56 12.72
C ALA A 221 -7.11 -18.27 13.65
N LEU A 222 -7.75 -17.52 14.54
CA LEU A 222 -8.77 -18.04 15.45
C LEU A 222 -9.97 -18.62 14.71
N GLN A 223 -10.48 -17.93 13.67
CA GLN A 223 -11.57 -18.43 12.80
C GLN A 223 -11.21 -19.75 12.12
N LYS A 224 -9.93 -20.01 11.87
CA LYS A 224 -9.42 -21.27 11.31
C LYS A 224 -9.06 -22.30 12.38
N GLY A 225 -9.46 -22.11 13.63
CA GLY A 225 -9.17 -23.01 14.74
C GLY A 225 -7.70 -23.07 15.15
N LYS A 226 -6.93 -22.02 14.82
CA LYS A 226 -5.54 -21.89 15.25
C LYS A 226 -5.47 -21.12 16.57
N THR A 227 -4.42 -21.37 17.33
CA THR A 227 -4.12 -20.57 18.54
C THR A 227 -3.32 -19.34 18.17
N PHE A 228 -3.55 -18.26 18.89
CA PHE A 228 -2.79 -17.02 18.76
C PHE A 228 -2.31 -16.60 20.17
N ARG A 229 -1.13 -16.04 20.21
CA ARG A 229 -0.56 -15.34 21.37
C ARG A 229 0.12 -14.08 20.90
N ASP A 230 -0.15 -13.00 21.61
CA ASP A 230 0.57 -11.73 21.57
C ASP A 230 1.41 -11.60 22.84
#